data_806d6ec1dba3246448cb5e7b71bc31d6
#
_entry.id   806d6ec1dba3246448cb5e7b71bc31d6
#
_cell.length_a   1.000
_cell.length_b   1.000
_cell.length_c   1.000
_cell.angle_alpha   90.00
_cell.angle_beta   90.00
_cell.angle_gamma   90.00
#
_symmetry.space_group_name_H-M   'P 1'
#
loop_
_entity.id
_entity.type
_entity.pdbx_description
1 polymer ?
#
loop_
_entity_poly.entity_id
_entity_poly.type
_entity_poly.pdbx_seq_one_letter_code
_entity_poly.pdbx_strand_id
1 'polypeptide(L)'
;MNLSSLKPADGAVNREGKRVGRGQGSGKGGTAKRGHKGAKSRSGYSKKIGFEGGQMPLQRRVPKFGFKNINRKEYQAVNLSKIQELADAGVTEINLDTLLAHNVVKKQDLVKILGNGELKAKVNVVAHKFSASAAAAIEKAGGEAKTI
;
A
#
# COMPACT_ATOMS: atom_id res chain seq x y z
N MET A 1 -13.26 -21.49 -9.73
CA MET A 1 -12.55 -21.68 -8.44
C MET A 1 -13.59 -21.94 -7.37
N ASN A 2 -13.45 -23.02 -6.61
CA ASN A 2 -14.43 -23.34 -5.56
C ASN A 2 -13.91 -22.78 -4.23
N LEU A 3 -14.73 -21.97 -3.52
CA LEU A 3 -14.33 -21.35 -2.25
C LEU A 3 -13.87 -22.37 -1.19
N SER A 4 -14.42 -23.58 -1.22
CA SER A 4 -14.04 -24.68 -0.33
C SER A 4 -12.63 -25.24 -0.58
N SER A 5 -12.05 -25.01 -1.76
CA SER A 5 -10.70 -25.48 -2.13
C SER A 5 -9.59 -24.48 -1.84
N LEU A 6 -9.94 -23.26 -1.38
CA LEU A 6 -8.96 -22.24 -1.02
C LEU A 6 -8.23 -22.66 0.26
N LYS A 7 -6.92 -22.80 0.15
CA LYS A 7 -6.03 -23.04 1.31
C LYS A 7 -5.10 -21.85 1.47
N PRO A 8 -4.87 -21.39 2.71
CA PRO A 8 -3.87 -20.37 2.96
C PRO A 8 -2.47 -20.90 2.58
N ALA A 9 -1.56 -20.02 2.21
CA ALA A 9 -0.17 -20.38 1.99
C ALA A 9 0.44 -20.98 3.27
N ASP A 10 1.38 -21.91 3.11
CA ASP A 10 2.05 -22.55 4.25
C ASP A 10 2.69 -21.50 5.18
N GLY A 11 2.35 -21.61 6.48
CA GLY A 11 2.78 -20.65 7.51
C GLY A 11 1.95 -19.37 7.63
N ALA A 12 0.93 -19.15 6.80
CA ALA A 12 0.13 -17.92 6.83
C ALA A 12 -0.86 -17.85 8.01
N VAL A 13 -1.44 -18.97 8.45
CA VAL A 13 -2.58 -18.94 9.39
C VAL A 13 -2.36 -19.71 10.70
N ASN A 14 -1.44 -20.65 10.78
CA ASN A 14 -1.31 -21.50 11.97
C ASN A 14 0.05 -21.37 12.65
N ARG A 15 0.21 -20.30 13.45
CA ARG A 15 1.23 -20.33 14.51
C ARG A 15 0.58 -20.86 15.78
N GLU A 16 1.16 -21.93 16.36
CA GLU A 16 0.75 -22.40 17.68
C GLU A 16 0.67 -21.24 18.67
N GLY A 17 -0.49 -21.05 19.28
CA GLY A 17 -0.73 -20.02 20.26
C GLY A 17 0.23 -20.18 21.44
N LYS A 18 1.04 -19.15 21.70
CA LYS A 18 1.99 -19.17 22.82
C LYS A 18 1.25 -19.12 24.15
N ARG A 19 1.17 -20.27 24.82
CA ARG A 19 0.60 -20.34 26.19
C ARG A 19 1.64 -19.84 27.20
N VAL A 20 1.24 -18.93 28.07
CA VAL A 20 2.07 -18.36 29.14
C VAL A 20 1.40 -18.54 30.50
N GLY A 21 2.17 -18.49 31.60
CA GLY A 21 1.61 -18.67 32.94
C GLY A 21 1.14 -20.12 33.22
N ARG A 22 1.81 -21.13 32.65
CA ARG A 22 1.44 -22.56 32.78
C ARG A 22 2.56 -23.36 33.44
N GLY A 23 3.04 -22.90 34.59
CA GLY A 23 4.04 -23.56 35.43
C GLY A 23 5.48 -23.17 35.13
N GLN A 24 6.34 -23.42 36.09
CA GLN A 24 7.76 -23.00 36.03
C GLN A 24 8.56 -23.81 35.02
N GLY A 25 8.30 -25.11 34.89
CA GLY A 25 8.95 -25.99 33.92
C GLY A 25 8.79 -25.56 32.45
N SER A 26 7.74 -24.76 32.13
CA SER A 26 7.55 -24.19 30.80
C SER A 26 8.54 -23.06 30.47
N GLY A 27 9.31 -22.55 31.44
CA GLY A 27 10.10 -21.32 31.32
C GLY A 27 9.29 -20.05 31.05
N LYS A 28 7.98 -20.16 31.15
CA LYS A 28 7.01 -19.06 30.87
C LYS A 28 6.00 -18.91 32.01
N GLY A 29 6.29 -19.47 33.19
CA GLY A 29 5.46 -19.44 34.41
C GLY A 29 5.40 -18.03 35.03
N GLY A 30 5.52 -17.95 36.35
CA GLY A 30 5.60 -16.77 37.21
C GLY A 30 4.98 -15.48 36.67
N THR A 31 5.73 -14.74 35.86
CA THR A 31 5.31 -13.44 35.31
C THR A 31 4.75 -13.51 33.89
N ALA A 32 4.49 -14.68 33.36
CA ALA A 32 4.01 -14.88 31.98
C ALA A 32 4.87 -14.15 30.90
N LYS A 33 6.19 -14.08 31.12
CA LYS A 33 7.17 -13.34 30.30
C LYS A 33 7.00 -11.81 30.26
N ARG A 34 6.23 -11.22 31.15
CA ARG A 34 6.05 -9.75 31.20
C ARG A 34 7.04 -9.05 32.17
N GLY A 35 7.77 -9.81 32.99
CA GLY A 35 8.61 -9.26 34.05
C GLY A 35 7.79 -8.82 35.26
N HIS A 36 8.44 -8.18 36.26
CA HIS A 36 7.81 -7.91 37.57
C HIS A 36 7.05 -6.57 37.60
N LYS A 37 7.72 -5.46 37.40
CA LYS A 37 7.15 -4.11 37.53
C LYS A 37 7.21 -3.33 36.21
N GLY A 38 6.58 -2.17 36.19
CA GLY A 38 6.58 -1.26 35.05
C GLY A 38 5.34 -1.35 34.17
N ALA A 39 5.20 -0.40 33.28
CA ALA A 39 4.03 -0.26 32.42
C ALA A 39 3.84 -1.46 31.47
N LYS A 40 4.94 -2.04 30.98
CA LYS A 40 4.92 -3.18 30.02
C LYS A 40 4.35 -4.47 30.62
N SER A 41 4.36 -4.61 31.97
CA SER A 41 3.80 -5.79 32.65
C SER A 41 2.29 -5.69 32.91
N ARG A 42 1.68 -4.54 32.66
CA ARG A 42 0.24 -4.31 32.87
C ARG A 42 -0.57 -4.67 31.64
N SER A 43 -1.84 -4.99 31.86
CA SER A 43 -2.81 -5.16 30.78
C SER A 43 -3.07 -3.82 30.09
N GLY A 44 -3.36 -3.84 28.79
CA GLY A 44 -3.66 -2.63 28.02
C GLY A 44 -2.47 -1.72 27.74
N TYR A 45 -1.23 -2.09 28.11
CA TYR A 45 -0.07 -1.28 27.78
C TYR A 45 0.19 -1.28 26.27
N SER A 46 0.29 -0.09 25.71
CA SER A 46 0.81 0.16 24.36
C SER A 46 2.04 1.04 24.42
N LYS A 47 2.97 0.86 23.47
CA LYS A 47 4.17 1.71 23.38
C LYS A 47 3.77 3.13 23.02
N LYS A 48 4.13 4.08 23.85
CA LYS A 48 3.93 5.52 23.56
C LYS A 48 4.90 5.95 22.47
N ILE A 49 4.38 6.28 21.30
CA ILE A 49 5.19 6.73 20.16
C ILE A 49 5.70 8.15 20.47
N GLY A 50 7.02 8.36 20.25
CA GLY A 50 7.65 9.66 20.47
C GLY A 50 7.85 10.05 21.93
N PHE A 51 7.70 9.10 22.90
CA PHE A 51 7.97 9.37 24.30
C PHE A 51 9.48 9.25 24.61
N GLU A 52 10.06 10.29 25.19
CA GLU A 52 11.49 10.44 25.48
C GLU A 52 11.78 10.43 27.00
N GLY A 53 11.14 9.53 27.76
CA GLY A 53 11.42 9.33 29.18
C GLY A 53 11.05 10.49 30.12
N GLY A 54 10.28 11.47 29.66
CA GLY A 54 9.92 12.68 30.41
C GLY A 54 10.59 13.94 29.87
N GLN A 55 11.63 13.80 29.07
CA GLN A 55 12.20 14.90 28.27
C GLN A 55 11.16 15.37 27.25
N MET A 56 11.15 16.69 26.94
CA MET A 56 10.25 17.24 25.91
C MET A 56 10.55 16.58 24.56
N PRO A 57 9.57 15.88 23.96
CA PRO A 57 9.77 15.16 22.70
C PRO A 57 10.22 16.06 21.57
N LEU A 58 11.03 15.53 20.64
CA LEU A 58 11.58 16.27 19.51
C LEU A 58 10.50 17.05 18.72
N GLN A 59 9.35 16.42 18.50
CA GLN A 59 8.20 17.04 17.83
C GLN A 59 7.69 18.34 18.48
N ARG A 60 7.97 18.55 19.78
CA ARG A 60 7.61 19.77 20.51
C ARG A 60 8.76 20.76 20.61
N ARG A 61 10.00 20.31 20.43
CA ARG A 61 11.20 21.17 20.45
C ARG A 61 11.44 21.88 19.14
N VAL A 62 11.09 21.24 18.01
CA VAL A 62 11.24 21.85 16.70
C VAL A 62 10.12 22.83 16.39
N PRO A 63 10.41 23.95 15.69
CA PRO A 63 9.38 24.89 15.24
C PRO A 63 8.37 24.22 14.32
N LYS A 64 7.13 24.65 14.38
CA LYS A 64 6.10 24.26 13.42
C LYS A 64 6.42 24.86 12.06
N PHE A 65 6.25 24.11 10.99
CA PHE A 65 6.47 24.57 9.62
C PHE A 65 5.43 24.01 8.66
N GLY A 66 5.27 24.69 7.55
CA GLY A 66 4.40 24.26 6.46
C GLY A 66 2.91 24.44 6.74
N PHE A 67 2.14 24.23 5.70
CA PHE A 67 0.67 24.26 5.73
C PHE A 67 0.12 23.24 4.72
N LYS A 68 -1.13 22.85 4.91
CA LYS A 68 -1.84 22.01 3.93
C LYS A 68 -2.55 22.89 2.92
N ASN A 69 -2.17 22.80 1.65
CA ASN A 69 -2.90 23.50 0.59
C ASN A 69 -4.23 22.77 0.34
N ILE A 70 -5.34 23.46 0.60
CA ILE A 70 -6.71 22.94 0.41
C ILE A 70 -7.00 22.65 -1.06
N ASN A 71 -6.41 23.42 -1.97
CA ASN A 71 -6.57 23.28 -3.42
C ASN A 71 -5.59 22.28 -4.07
N ARG A 72 -4.87 21.49 -3.27
CA ARG A 72 -3.94 20.50 -3.79
C ARG A 72 -4.67 19.42 -4.57
N LYS A 73 -4.31 19.27 -5.84
CA LYS A 73 -4.75 18.14 -6.67
C LYS A 73 -3.73 17.02 -6.59
N GLU A 74 -4.13 15.87 -6.11
CA GLU A 74 -3.29 14.69 -6.04
C GLU A 74 -3.68 13.72 -7.15
N TYR A 75 -2.67 13.17 -7.83
CA TYR A 75 -2.87 12.22 -8.91
C TYR A 75 -2.39 10.84 -8.46
N GLN A 76 -3.23 9.83 -8.70
CA GLN A 76 -2.82 8.43 -8.59
C GLN A 76 -1.94 8.09 -9.79
N ALA A 77 -0.70 7.69 -9.51
CA ALA A 77 0.26 7.31 -10.53
C ALA A 77 0.01 5.87 -10.99
N VAL A 78 -0.11 5.67 -12.31
CA VAL A 78 -0.18 4.35 -12.95
C VAL A 78 0.99 4.25 -13.94
N ASN A 79 1.82 3.24 -13.79
CA ASN A 79 3.00 3.02 -14.61
C ASN A 79 2.67 2.19 -15.87
N LEU A 80 3.49 2.33 -16.91
CA LEU A 80 3.35 1.54 -18.14
C LEU A 80 3.47 0.03 -17.92
N SER A 81 4.25 -0.40 -16.91
CA SER A 81 4.29 -1.82 -16.52
C SER A 81 2.91 -2.36 -16.15
N LYS A 82 2.10 -1.56 -15.42
CA LYS A 82 0.75 -1.97 -15.06
C LYS A 82 -0.21 -2.00 -16.24
N ILE A 83 -0.01 -1.08 -17.18
CA ILE A 83 -0.75 -1.06 -18.46
C ILE A 83 -0.41 -2.29 -19.30
N GLN A 84 0.87 -2.69 -19.34
CA GLN A 84 1.28 -3.92 -20.03
C GLN A 84 0.64 -5.17 -19.42
N GLU A 85 0.59 -5.29 -18.08
CA GLU A 85 -0.12 -6.40 -17.40
C GLU A 85 -1.60 -6.47 -17.79
N LEU A 86 -2.28 -5.32 -17.91
CA LEU A 86 -3.67 -5.28 -18.36
C LEU A 86 -3.81 -5.67 -19.83
N ALA A 87 -2.88 -5.24 -20.67
CA ALA A 87 -2.85 -5.61 -22.08
C ALA A 87 -2.62 -7.11 -22.26
N ASP A 88 -1.74 -7.71 -21.47
CA ASP A 88 -1.48 -9.16 -21.44
C ASP A 88 -2.72 -9.94 -20.97
N ALA A 89 -3.57 -9.34 -20.14
CA ALA A 89 -4.89 -9.88 -19.76
C ALA A 89 -5.97 -9.70 -20.85
N GLY A 90 -5.62 -9.13 -22.02
CA GLY A 90 -6.52 -8.96 -23.16
C GLY A 90 -7.28 -7.63 -23.22
N VAL A 91 -6.92 -6.65 -22.37
CA VAL A 91 -7.55 -5.32 -22.37
C VAL A 91 -6.82 -4.39 -23.32
N THR A 92 -7.46 -4.02 -24.45
CA THR A 92 -6.89 -3.12 -25.46
C THR A 92 -7.28 -1.66 -25.26
N GLU A 93 -8.39 -1.39 -24.59
CA GLU A 93 -8.87 -0.04 -24.26
C GLU A 93 -8.81 0.19 -22.75
N ILE A 94 -7.93 1.10 -22.33
CA ILE A 94 -7.68 1.40 -20.93
C ILE A 94 -8.30 2.75 -20.59
N ASN A 95 -9.53 2.70 -20.08
CA ASN A 95 -10.30 3.83 -19.60
C ASN A 95 -10.27 3.86 -18.07
N LEU A 96 -10.82 4.92 -17.45
CA LEU A 96 -10.94 5.00 -15.98
C LEU A 96 -11.78 3.84 -15.42
N ASP A 97 -12.84 3.42 -16.13
CA ASP A 97 -13.69 2.32 -15.71
C ASP A 97 -12.98 0.97 -15.74
N THR A 98 -12.14 0.74 -16.76
CA THR A 98 -11.31 -0.48 -16.83
C THR A 98 -10.27 -0.52 -15.71
N LEU A 99 -9.61 0.62 -15.41
CA LEU A 99 -8.67 0.72 -14.29
C LEU A 99 -9.37 0.51 -12.93
N LEU A 100 -10.62 0.96 -12.80
CA LEU A 100 -11.43 0.72 -11.60
C LEU A 100 -11.82 -0.75 -11.47
N ALA A 101 -12.28 -1.39 -12.55
CA ALA A 101 -12.68 -2.80 -12.58
C ALA A 101 -11.52 -3.73 -12.18
N HIS A 102 -10.30 -3.39 -12.57
CA HIS A 102 -9.08 -4.11 -12.19
C HIS A 102 -8.46 -3.67 -10.86
N ASN A 103 -9.15 -2.83 -10.07
CA ASN A 103 -8.69 -2.32 -8.77
C ASN A 103 -7.33 -1.59 -8.81
N VAL A 104 -6.97 -0.98 -9.93
CA VAL A 104 -5.73 -0.20 -10.09
C VAL A 104 -5.90 1.19 -9.47
N VAL A 105 -7.10 1.77 -9.59
CA VAL A 105 -7.46 3.10 -9.09
C VAL A 105 -8.81 3.08 -8.39
N LYS A 106 -9.10 4.11 -7.60
CA LYS A 106 -10.41 4.29 -6.96
C LYS A 106 -11.27 5.27 -7.75
N LYS A 107 -12.57 5.22 -7.55
CA LYS A 107 -13.56 6.02 -8.29
C LYS A 107 -13.33 7.55 -8.26
N GLN A 108 -12.68 8.05 -7.20
CA GLN A 108 -12.44 9.49 -7.00
C GLN A 108 -11.02 9.93 -7.35
N ASP A 109 -10.16 9.01 -7.79
CA ASP A 109 -8.76 9.31 -8.04
C ASP A 109 -8.59 10.02 -9.39
N LEU A 110 -7.77 11.07 -9.38
CA LEU A 110 -7.26 11.65 -10.62
C LEU A 110 -6.07 10.80 -11.09
N VAL A 111 -6.14 10.25 -12.29
CA VAL A 111 -5.15 9.32 -12.81
C VAL A 111 -4.10 10.03 -13.65
N LYS A 112 -2.81 9.75 -13.36
CA LYS A 112 -1.69 10.17 -14.18
C LYS A 112 -0.85 8.97 -14.62
N ILE A 113 -0.66 8.82 -15.93
CA ILE A 113 0.17 7.76 -16.50
C ILE A 113 1.63 8.18 -16.49
N LEU A 114 2.50 7.31 -15.96
CA LEU A 114 3.95 7.52 -15.87
C LEU A 114 4.69 6.49 -16.71
N GLY A 115 5.82 6.91 -17.30
CA GLY A 115 6.62 6.15 -18.25
C GLY A 115 7.54 5.07 -17.64
N ASN A 116 7.26 4.56 -16.45
CA ASN A 116 8.06 3.49 -15.87
C ASN A 116 7.58 2.12 -16.36
N GLY A 117 8.50 1.35 -16.91
CA GLY A 117 8.24 0.05 -17.53
C GLY A 117 8.26 0.10 -19.07
N GLU A 118 8.30 -1.06 -19.70
CA GLU A 118 8.22 -1.22 -21.14
C GLU A 118 6.78 -1.52 -21.57
N LEU A 119 6.31 -0.85 -22.62
CA LEU A 119 5.04 -1.12 -23.26
C LEU A 119 5.30 -1.71 -24.65
N LYS A 120 4.88 -2.94 -24.86
CA LYS A 120 5.01 -3.67 -26.14
C LYS A 120 3.67 -3.83 -26.85
N ALA A 121 2.58 -3.83 -26.09
CA ALA A 121 1.25 -3.99 -26.62
C ALA A 121 0.70 -2.68 -27.17
N LYS A 122 -0.06 -2.77 -28.28
CA LYS A 122 -0.81 -1.64 -28.81
C LYS A 122 -2.07 -1.43 -27.96
N VAL A 123 -2.14 -0.32 -27.22
CA VAL A 123 -3.25 0.03 -26.34
C VAL A 123 -3.67 1.47 -26.50
N ASN A 124 -4.96 1.72 -26.39
CA ASN A 124 -5.52 3.07 -26.34
C ASN A 124 -5.79 3.43 -24.87
N VAL A 125 -5.20 4.52 -24.40
CA VAL A 125 -5.26 4.91 -22.98
C VAL A 125 -5.94 6.26 -22.81
N VAL A 126 -6.97 6.31 -21.96
CA VAL A 126 -7.69 7.53 -21.62
C VAL A 126 -7.48 7.84 -20.14
N ALA A 127 -6.85 8.98 -19.81
CA ALA A 127 -6.54 9.37 -18.45
C ALA A 127 -6.54 10.91 -18.27
N HIS A 128 -6.50 11.39 -17.02
CA HIS A 128 -6.50 12.82 -16.73
C HIS A 128 -5.18 13.51 -17.11
N LYS A 129 -4.03 12.83 -16.98
CA LYS A 129 -2.72 13.35 -17.36
C LYS A 129 -1.75 12.24 -17.79
N PHE A 130 -0.79 12.62 -18.61
CA PHE A 130 0.33 11.78 -19.02
C PHE A 130 1.66 12.48 -18.69
N SER A 131 2.72 11.71 -18.46
CA SER A 131 4.09 12.23 -18.56
C SER A 131 4.53 12.22 -20.02
N ALA A 132 5.45 13.11 -20.40
CA ALA A 132 5.98 13.15 -21.77
C ALA A 132 6.56 11.79 -22.22
N SER A 133 7.29 11.12 -21.30
CA SER A 133 7.84 9.78 -21.56
C SER A 133 6.76 8.71 -21.75
N ALA A 134 5.64 8.79 -21.00
CA ALA A 134 4.54 7.84 -21.14
C ALA A 134 3.80 8.02 -22.47
N ALA A 135 3.50 9.27 -22.86
CA ALA A 135 2.86 9.58 -24.13
C ALA A 135 3.71 9.07 -25.32
N ALA A 136 4.99 9.41 -25.34
CA ALA A 136 5.91 8.94 -26.38
C ALA A 136 6.03 7.41 -26.44
N ALA A 137 5.99 6.73 -25.29
CA ALA A 137 6.04 5.27 -25.26
C ALA A 137 4.76 4.62 -25.79
N ILE A 138 3.58 5.18 -25.49
CA ILE A 138 2.29 4.70 -26.02
C ILE A 138 2.21 4.90 -27.52
N GLU A 139 2.59 6.08 -28.03
CA GLU A 139 2.64 6.37 -29.46
C GLU A 139 3.64 5.47 -30.20
N LYS A 140 4.83 5.24 -29.60
CA LYS A 140 5.85 4.33 -30.16
C LYS A 140 5.34 2.88 -30.24
N ALA A 141 4.50 2.43 -29.31
CA ALA A 141 3.85 1.13 -29.32
C ALA A 141 2.65 1.08 -30.33
N GLY A 142 2.33 2.20 -31.01
CA GLY A 142 1.24 2.30 -31.99
C GLY A 142 -0.15 2.48 -31.35
N GLY A 143 -0.19 2.86 -30.08
CA GLY A 143 -1.41 3.20 -29.34
C GLY A 143 -1.73 4.70 -29.37
N GLU A 144 -2.85 5.09 -28.74
CA GLU A 144 -3.27 6.46 -28.60
C GLU A 144 -3.37 6.86 -27.11
N ALA A 145 -2.85 8.06 -26.77
CA ALA A 145 -2.96 8.63 -25.45
C ALA A 145 -3.94 9.82 -25.46
N LYS A 146 -5.12 9.66 -24.89
CA LYS A 146 -6.16 10.68 -24.86
C LYS A 146 -6.36 11.25 -23.45
N THR A 147 -6.32 12.58 -23.34
CA THR A 147 -6.60 13.29 -22.08
C THR A 147 -8.10 13.62 -21.98
N ILE A 148 -8.66 13.43 -20.78
CA ILE A 148 -10.04 13.78 -20.43
C ILE A 148 -10.13 15.25 -20.08
#